data_fe8b41f696328e647c3c66eb39abf025
#
_entry.id   fe8b41f696328e647c3c66eb39abf025
#
_cell.length_a   1.000
_cell.length_b   1.000
_cell.length_c   1.000
_cell.angle_alpha   90.00
_cell.angle_beta   90.00
_cell.angle_gamma   90.00
#
_symmetry.space_group_name_H-M   'P 1'
#
loop_
_entity.id
_entity.type
_entity.pdbx_description
1 polymer ?
#
loop_
_entity_poly.entity_id
_entity_poly.type
_entity_poly.pdbx_seq_one_letter_code
_entity_poly.pdbx_strand_id
1 'polypeptide(L)'
;IGENQNLNTNSSDQTQFTLLALGDSYTIGEGVDEDQRWPNQFIQVAYENGVDFISSRIIAETGWKSNDLINAIESSNFDKKYDYISLLIGVNNQFNSKPVNEFKKDLDKLLIKINNLKKKNGSVLIISIPDWGSSPFGLGFDRNEISNEINTFNNSLKSFANNNGLDYVDVTEISRRAINEPNLIAVDNLHPSGIMYLEWAKKIFQVWID
;
A
#
# COMPACT_ATOMS: atom_id res chain seq x y z
N ILE A 1 9.79 -58.90 10.94
CA ILE A 1 10.02 -57.81 11.92
C ILE A 1 10.33 -56.59 11.07
N GLY A 2 9.32 -55.77 10.77
CA GLY A 2 9.44 -54.57 10.00
C GLY A 2 9.20 -53.35 10.92
N GLU A 3 10.23 -52.56 11.14
CA GLU A 3 10.14 -51.33 11.89
C GLU A 3 9.42 -50.27 11.04
N ASN A 4 8.24 -49.85 11.49
CA ASN A 4 7.56 -48.68 11.00
C ASN A 4 8.33 -47.44 11.48
N GLN A 5 9.05 -46.77 10.57
CA GLN A 5 9.55 -45.45 10.82
C GLN A 5 8.36 -44.46 10.68
N ASN A 6 7.88 -44.02 11.83
CA ASN A 6 7.01 -42.85 11.93
C ASN A 6 7.77 -41.61 11.41
N LEU A 7 7.44 -41.18 10.19
CA LEU A 7 7.79 -39.87 9.71
C LEU A 7 6.95 -38.83 10.52
N ASN A 8 7.53 -38.37 11.61
CA ASN A 8 7.07 -37.15 12.27
C ASN A 8 7.26 -35.98 11.28
N THR A 9 6.23 -35.67 10.53
CA THR A 9 6.12 -34.36 9.90
C THR A 9 5.93 -33.33 11.01
N ASN A 10 7.04 -32.75 11.45
CA ASN A 10 6.99 -31.51 12.22
C ASN A 10 6.30 -30.48 11.32
N SER A 11 4.99 -30.28 11.49
CA SER A 11 4.34 -29.05 11.09
C SER A 11 4.94 -27.96 11.97
N SER A 12 5.96 -27.25 11.45
CA SER A 12 6.38 -26.00 12.02
C SER A 12 5.13 -25.12 12.11
N ASP A 13 4.79 -24.66 13.31
CA ASP A 13 3.79 -23.60 13.54
C ASP A 13 4.28 -22.34 12.82
N GLN A 14 4.03 -22.26 11.50
CA GLN A 14 4.27 -21.04 10.75
C GLN A 14 3.32 -20.00 11.30
N THR A 15 3.87 -18.93 11.85
CA THR A 15 3.08 -17.79 12.32
C THR A 15 2.32 -17.22 11.12
N GLN A 16 1.00 -17.31 11.19
CA GLN A 16 0.11 -16.88 10.12
C GLN A 16 -0.36 -15.45 10.39
N PHE A 17 -0.22 -14.58 9.40
CA PHE A 17 -0.56 -13.17 9.50
C PHE A 17 -1.81 -12.78 8.72
N THR A 18 -2.35 -11.62 9.05
CA THR A 18 -3.49 -11.01 8.37
C THR A 18 -3.12 -9.61 7.90
N LEU A 19 -3.48 -9.25 6.65
CA LEU A 19 -3.23 -7.96 6.02
C LEU A 19 -4.53 -7.16 5.84
N LEU A 20 -4.50 -5.87 6.15
CA LEU A 20 -5.48 -4.88 5.72
C LEU A 20 -4.79 -3.81 4.88
N ALA A 21 -5.14 -3.69 3.61
CA ALA A 21 -4.63 -2.66 2.71
C ALA A 21 -5.68 -1.56 2.52
N LEU A 22 -5.33 -0.34 2.93
CA LEU A 22 -6.18 0.84 2.89
C LEU A 22 -5.67 1.81 1.83
N GLY A 23 -6.57 2.35 0.98
CA GLY A 23 -6.11 3.27 -0.04
C GLY A 23 -7.14 3.74 -1.04
N ASP A 24 -6.64 3.98 -2.25
CA ASP A 24 -7.39 4.46 -3.42
C ASP A 24 -7.15 3.53 -4.64
N SER A 25 -7.20 4.08 -5.87
CA SER A 25 -6.97 3.33 -7.11
C SER A 25 -5.62 2.60 -7.13
N TYR A 26 -4.60 3.14 -6.52
CA TYR A 26 -3.28 2.50 -6.43
C TYR A 26 -3.27 1.27 -5.51
N THR A 27 -4.20 1.18 -4.58
CA THR A 27 -4.32 0.01 -3.69
C THR A 27 -5.31 -1.01 -4.24
N ILE A 28 -6.45 -0.56 -4.84
CA ILE A 28 -7.39 -1.47 -5.50
C ILE A 28 -6.77 -2.08 -6.76
N GLY A 29 -5.73 -1.46 -7.35
CA GLY A 29 -5.04 -1.95 -8.53
C GLY A 29 -5.81 -1.65 -9.82
N GLU A 30 -6.21 -0.38 -9.99
CA GLU A 30 -6.82 0.06 -11.23
C GLU A 30 -5.90 -0.22 -12.41
N GLY A 31 -6.48 -0.75 -13.50
CA GLY A 31 -5.75 -1.03 -14.74
C GLY A 31 -4.99 -2.36 -14.78
N VAL A 32 -5.05 -3.19 -13.73
CA VAL A 32 -4.41 -4.52 -13.67
C VAL A 32 -5.36 -5.59 -13.11
N ASP A 33 -5.06 -6.85 -13.38
CA ASP A 33 -5.77 -8.00 -12.82
C ASP A 33 -5.50 -8.13 -11.30
N GLU A 34 -6.36 -8.87 -10.60
CA GLU A 34 -6.30 -8.98 -9.14
C GLU A 34 -4.98 -9.52 -8.60
N ASP A 35 -4.40 -10.51 -9.26
CA ASP A 35 -3.13 -11.12 -8.89
C ASP A 35 -1.93 -10.19 -9.11
N GLN A 36 -2.10 -9.17 -9.94
CA GLN A 36 -1.07 -8.17 -10.25
C GLN A 36 -1.10 -6.94 -9.34
N ARG A 37 -2.11 -6.79 -8.49
CA ARG A 37 -2.19 -5.70 -7.48
C ARG A 37 -1.04 -5.83 -6.48
N TRP A 38 -0.47 -4.71 -6.05
CA TRP A 38 0.65 -4.76 -5.10
C TRP A 38 0.34 -5.52 -3.81
N PRO A 39 -0.88 -5.47 -3.20
CA PRO A 39 -1.11 -6.24 -1.98
C PRO A 39 -1.06 -7.75 -2.21
N ASN A 40 -1.56 -8.22 -3.36
CA ASN A 40 -1.55 -9.64 -3.71
C ASN A 40 -0.13 -10.11 -4.06
N GLN A 41 0.61 -9.30 -4.81
CA GLN A 41 2.02 -9.59 -5.11
C GLN A 41 2.90 -9.54 -3.84
N PHE A 42 2.62 -8.63 -2.90
CA PHE A 42 3.31 -8.60 -1.61
C PHE A 42 3.11 -9.92 -0.83
N ILE A 43 1.88 -10.44 -0.79
CA ILE A 43 1.59 -11.73 -0.16
C ILE A 43 2.36 -12.86 -0.83
N GLN A 44 2.43 -12.86 -2.15
CA GLN A 44 3.21 -13.85 -2.90
C GLN A 44 4.71 -13.74 -2.59
N VAL A 45 5.28 -12.53 -2.60
CA VAL A 45 6.68 -12.28 -2.23
C VAL A 45 6.95 -12.73 -0.79
N ALA A 46 6.04 -12.43 0.14
CA ALA A 46 6.16 -12.85 1.53
C ALA A 46 6.16 -14.37 1.66
N TYR A 47 5.25 -15.06 0.98
CA TYR A 47 5.16 -16.52 0.97
C TYR A 47 6.45 -17.17 0.43
N GLU A 48 6.99 -16.65 -0.65
CA GLU A 48 8.27 -17.12 -1.24
C GLU A 48 9.47 -16.93 -0.29
N ASN A 49 9.35 -16.04 0.70
CA ASN A 49 10.34 -15.78 1.74
C ASN A 49 9.95 -16.38 3.11
N GLY A 50 9.00 -17.31 3.14
CA GLY A 50 8.64 -18.08 4.34
C GLY A 50 7.69 -17.37 5.30
N VAL A 51 7.04 -16.29 4.88
CA VAL A 51 6.05 -15.53 5.68
C VAL A 51 4.65 -15.74 5.12
N ASP A 52 3.76 -16.35 5.92
CA ASP A 52 2.43 -16.75 5.48
C ASP A 52 1.35 -15.75 5.88
N PHE A 53 0.63 -15.20 4.89
CA PHE A 53 -0.55 -14.37 5.08
C PHE A 53 -1.81 -15.15 4.75
N ILE A 54 -2.54 -15.61 5.77
CA ILE A 54 -3.75 -16.46 5.62
C ILE A 54 -4.98 -15.69 5.14
N SER A 55 -4.97 -14.37 5.25
CA SER A 55 -6.05 -13.54 4.73
C SER A 55 -5.58 -12.11 4.49
N SER A 56 -6.13 -11.53 3.43
CA SER A 56 -6.01 -10.10 3.15
C SER A 56 -7.39 -9.48 2.96
N ARG A 57 -7.50 -8.20 3.28
CA ARG A 57 -8.66 -7.37 2.96
C ARG A 57 -8.16 -6.06 2.37
N ILE A 58 -8.81 -5.63 1.29
CA ILE A 58 -8.57 -4.32 0.68
C ILE A 58 -9.80 -3.45 0.94
N ILE A 59 -9.58 -2.23 1.43
CA ILE A 59 -10.57 -1.16 1.50
C ILE A 59 -10.00 0.02 0.73
N ALA A 60 -10.37 0.09 -0.52
CA ALA A 60 -9.86 1.07 -1.48
C ALA A 60 -10.82 1.18 -2.65
N GLU A 61 -10.92 2.36 -3.23
CA GLU A 61 -11.71 2.60 -4.44
C GLU A 61 -11.09 3.73 -5.25
N THR A 62 -11.24 3.67 -6.57
CA THR A 62 -10.75 4.67 -7.51
C THR A 62 -11.33 6.04 -7.22
N GLY A 63 -10.47 7.05 -7.15
CA GLY A 63 -10.86 8.44 -6.90
C GLY A 63 -10.99 8.83 -5.44
N TRP A 64 -10.88 7.90 -4.49
CA TRP A 64 -11.00 8.23 -3.07
C TRP A 64 -9.91 9.18 -2.58
N LYS A 65 -10.37 10.18 -1.85
CA LYS A 65 -9.54 11.06 -1.02
C LYS A 65 -9.47 10.52 0.41
N SER A 66 -8.64 11.12 1.23
CA SER A 66 -8.48 10.74 2.63
C SER A 66 -9.80 10.68 3.42
N ASN A 67 -10.71 11.63 3.21
CA ASN A 67 -12.02 11.64 3.88
C ASN A 67 -12.95 10.53 3.37
N ASP A 68 -12.87 10.15 2.09
CA ASP A 68 -13.68 9.06 1.54
C ASP A 68 -13.27 7.73 2.15
N LEU A 69 -11.95 7.50 2.29
CA LEU A 69 -11.41 6.33 2.99
C LEU A 69 -11.83 6.30 4.49
N ILE A 70 -11.83 7.44 5.19
CA ILE A 70 -12.31 7.54 6.57
C ILE A 70 -13.75 7.04 6.68
N ASN A 71 -14.63 7.53 5.78
CA ASN A 71 -16.05 7.14 5.75
C ASN A 71 -16.22 5.66 5.41
N ALA A 72 -15.42 5.14 4.47
CA ALA A 72 -15.43 3.73 4.10
C ALA A 72 -15.03 2.82 5.27
N ILE A 73 -14.01 3.19 6.03
CA ILE A 73 -13.62 2.45 7.25
C ILE A 73 -14.76 2.50 8.29
N GLU A 74 -15.41 3.65 8.49
CA GLU A 74 -16.52 3.79 9.45
C GLU A 74 -17.74 2.95 9.08
N SER A 75 -18.05 2.83 7.81
CA SER A 75 -19.18 2.05 7.30
C SER A 75 -18.89 0.56 7.17
N SER A 76 -17.62 0.16 7.29
CA SER A 76 -17.18 -1.24 7.15
C SER A 76 -17.37 -2.01 8.46
N ASN A 77 -17.83 -3.26 8.34
CA ASN A 77 -17.82 -4.20 9.46
C ASN A 77 -16.47 -4.91 9.53
N PHE A 78 -15.87 -4.92 10.71
CA PHE A 78 -14.65 -5.64 11.02
C PHE A 78 -14.91 -6.68 12.10
N ASP A 79 -14.76 -7.95 11.76
CA ASP A 79 -14.92 -9.10 12.66
C ASP A 79 -13.63 -9.47 13.38
N LYS A 80 -12.51 -8.89 12.96
CA LYS A 80 -11.17 -9.17 13.49
C LYS A 80 -10.25 -7.95 13.42
N LYS A 81 -9.15 -8.02 14.14
CA LYS A 81 -8.00 -7.13 14.03
C LYS A 81 -6.92 -7.74 13.14
N TYR A 82 -6.04 -6.88 12.61
CA TYR A 82 -5.02 -7.25 11.63
C TYR A 82 -3.62 -7.17 12.22
N ASP A 83 -2.74 -8.06 11.75
CA ASP A 83 -1.31 -8.05 12.10
C ASP A 83 -0.58 -6.94 11.36
N TYR A 84 -0.91 -6.74 10.09
CA TYR A 84 -0.31 -5.75 9.21
C TYR A 84 -1.39 -4.88 8.59
N ILE A 85 -1.21 -3.54 8.67
CA ILE A 85 -2.11 -2.57 8.04
C ILE A 85 -1.28 -1.59 7.22
N SER A 86 -1.56 -1.47 5.94
CA SER A 86 -0.93 -0.47 5.07
C SER A 86 -1.87 0.68 4.75
N LEU A 87 -1.30 1.87 4.54
CA LEU A 87 -2.01 3.07 4.11
C LEU A 87 -1.29 3.71 2.92
N LEU A 88 -1.96 3.74 1.75
CA LEU A 88 -1.55 4.47 0.56
C LEU A 88 -2.72 5.33 0.11
N ILE A 89 -2.71 6.61 0.43
CA ILE A 89 -3.81 7.56 0.16
C ILE A 89 -3.26 8.98 0.01
N GLY A 90 -3.94 9.81 -0.76
CA GLY A 90 -3.66 11.24 -0.84
C GLY A 90 -3.40 11.77 -2.25
N VAL A 91 -3.20 10.91 -3.25
CA VAL A 91 -3.05 11.36 -4.64
C VAL A 91 -4.28 12.14 -5.10
N ASN A 92 -5.48 11.66 -4.77
CA ASN A 92 -6.72 12.36 -5.14
C ASN A 92 -6.96 13.64 -4.33
N ASN A 93 -6.38 13.77 -3.13
CA ASN A 93 -6.35 15.06 -2.44
C ASN A 93 -5.50 16.06 -3.23
N GLN A 94 -4.29 15.66 -3.67
CA GLN A 94 -3.41 16.50 -4.48
C GLN A 94 -4.05 16.83 -5.83
N PHE A 95 -4.52 15.82 -6.58
CA PHE A 95 -5.14 16.00 -7.90
C PHE A 95 -6.35 16.96 -7.88
N ASN A 96 -7.12 16.96 -6.79
CA ASN A 96 -8.25 17.86 -6.58
C ASN A 96 -7.85 19.16 -5.84
N SER A 97 -6.57 19.52 -5.82
CA SER A 97 -6.04 20.76 -5.21
C SER A 97 -6.49 20.96 -3.75
N LYS A 98 -6.63 19.87 -2.99
CA LYS A 98 -6.98 19.97 -1.56
C LYS A 98 -5.76 20.42 -0.76
N PRO A 99 -5.94 21.35 0.19
CA PRO A 99 -4.83 21.81 1.01
C PRO A 99 -4.17 20.68 1.79
N VAL A 100 -2.84 20.61 1.76
CA VAL A 100 -2.08 19.57 2.49
C VAL A 100 -2.36 19.60 4.00
N ASN A 101 -2.76 20.73 4.57
CA ASN A 101 -3.13 20.82 5.99
C ASN A 101 -4.46 20.12 6.31
N GLU A 102 -5.38 20.02 5.36
CA GLU A 102 -6.59 19.18 5.52
C GLU A 102 -6.21 17.71 5.49
N PHE A 103 -5.38 17.31 4.54
CA PHE A 103 -4.85 15.96 4.43
C PHE A 103 -4.15 15.51 5.74
N LYS A 104 -3.32 16.38 6.36
CA LYS A 104 -2.68 16.07 7.65
C LYS A 104 -3.69 15.79 8.76
N LYS A 105 -4.77 16.57 8.84
CA LYS A 105 -5.85 16.33 9.83
C LYS A 105 -6.56 15.00 9.58
N ASP A 106 -6.72 14.61 8.33
CA ASP A 106 -7.33 13.33 7.98
C ASP A 106 -6.39 12.16 8.30
N LEU A 107 -5.07 12.32 8.16
CA LEU A 107 -4.10 11.32 8.60
C LEU A 107 -4.22 11.03 10.11
N ASP A 108 -4.41 12.06 10.94
CA ASP A 108 -4.62 11.89 12.39
C ASP A 108 -5.90 11.07 12.68
N LYS A 109 -6.99 11.35 11.96
CA LYS A 109 -8.23 10.58 12.07
C LYS A 109 -8.07 9.12 11.60
N LEU A 110 -7.36 8.92 10.48
CA LEU A 110 -7.05 7.59 9.95
C LEU A 110 -6.23 6.79 10.95
N LEU A 111 -5.23 7.40 11.60
CA LEU A 111 -4.42 6.72 12.61
C LEU A 111 -5.24 6.19 13.78
N ILE A 112 -6.20 6.97 14.27
CA ILE A 112 -7.11 6.54 15.35
C ILE A 112 -7.88 5.28 14.91
N LYS A 113 -8.41 5.26 13.68
CA LYS A 113 -9.14 4.11 13.14
C LYS A 113 -8.24 2.91 12.92
N ILE A 114 -7.06 3.10 12.34
CA ILE A 114 -6.06 2.08 12.11
C ILE A 114 -5.65 1.42 13.43
N ASN A 115 -5.40 2.20 14.49
CA ASN A 115 -5.04 1.68 15.81
C ASN A 115 -6.16 0.84 16.45
N ASN A 116 -7.42 1.14 16.16
CA ASN A 116 -8.55 0.32 16.59
C ASN A 116 -8.64 -1.03 15.84
N LEU A 117 -8.13 -1.10 14.61
CA LEU A 117 -8.13 -2.27 13.76
C LEU A 117 -6.83 -3.11 13.88
N LYS A 118 -5.80 -2.54 14.45
CA LYS A 118 -4.49 -3.18 14.61
C LYS A 118 -4.47 -4.11 15.82
N LYS A 119 -3.90 -5.31 15.68
CA LYS A 119 -3.57 -6.18 16.82
C LYS A 119 -2.54 -5.48 17.73
N LYS A 120 -2.43 -5.92 18.99
CA LYS A 120 -1.52 -5.31 19.98
C LYS A 120 -0.06 -5.24 19.48
N ASN A 121 0.41 -6.30 18.83
CA ASN A 121 1.76 -6.41 18.27
C ASN A 121 1.77 -6.23 16.73
N GLY A 122 0.70 -5.69 16.17
CA GLY A 122 0.61 -5.46 14.73
C GLY A 122 1.45 -4.27 14.29
N SER A 123 1.80 -4.23 13.01
CA SER A 123 2.54 -3.16 12.37
C SER A 123 1.68 -2.33 11.42
N VAL A 124 2.07 -1.06 11.22
CA VAL A 124 1.44 -0.13 10.28
C VAL A 124 2.49 0.41 9.33
N LEU A 125 2.24 0.29 8.03
CA LEU A 125 3.09 0.83 6.96
C LEU A 125 2.41 1.99 6.27
N ILE A 126 3.10 3.10 6.18
CA ILE A 126 2.73 4.23 5.32
C ILE A 126 3.50 4.10 4.00
N ILE A 127 2.77 4.09 2.89
CA ILE A 127 3.34 4.01 1.54
C ILE A 127 3.25 5.39 0.89
N SER A 128 4.35 5.85 0.27
CA SER A 128 4.36 7.12 -0.44
C SER A 128 3.42 7.12 -1.64
N ILE A 129 2.90 8.29 -1.99
CA ILE A 129 2.11 8.50 -3.21
C ILE A 129 3.06 8.42 -4.42
N PRO A 130 2.73 7.62 -5.46
CA PRO A 130 3.49 7.62 -6.71
C PRO A 130 3.34 8.95 -7.46
N ASP A 131 4.35 9.29 -8.26
CA ASP A 131 4.34 10.50 -9.09
C ASP A 131 3.64 10.25 -10.42
N TRP A 132 2.34 10.54 -10.49
CA TRP A 132 1.54 10.37 -11.70
C TRP A 132 1.95 11.30 -12.85
N GLY A 133 2.65 12.40 -12.55
CA GLY A 133 3.26 13.27 -13.56
C GLY A 133 4.27 12.54 -14.43
N SER A 134 4.81 11.43 -13.98
CA SER A 134 5.75 10.58 -14.73
C SER A 134 5.05 9.61 -15.69
N SER A 135 3.73 9.47 -15.62
CA SER A 135 2.93 8.65 -16.54
C SER A 135 2.66 9.36 -17.88
N PRO A 136 2.21 8.64 -18.92
CA PRO A 136 1.72 9.26 -20.16
C PRO A 136 0.55 10.22 -19.93
N PHE A 137 -0.33 9.97 -18.97
CA PHE A 137 -1.42 10.88 -18.58
C PHE A 137 -0.88 12.23 -18.11
N GLY A 138 0.25 12.25 -17.40
CA GLY A 138 0.91 13.46 -16.94
C GLY A 138 1.42 14.39 -18.04
N LEU A 139 1.51 13.93 -19.30
CA LEU A 139 1.92 14.77 -20.44
C LEU A 139 0.98 15.97 -20.71
N GLY A 140 -0.28 15.87 -20.28
CA GLY A 140 -1.25 16.96 -20.40
C GLY A 140 -1.14 18.06 -19.33
N PHE A 141 -0.17 17.96 -18.42
CA PHE A 141 -0.04 18.83 -17.24
C PHE A 141 1.40 19.33 -17.06
N ASP A 142 1.61 20.28 -16.15
CA ASP A 142 2.94 20.66 -15.71
C ASP A 142 3.52 19.59 -14.76
N ARG A 143 4.38 18.72 -15.33
CA ARG A 143 4.99 17.61 -14.61
C ARG A 143 5.85 18.05 -13.42
N ASN A 144 6.50 19.24 -13.52
CA ASN A 144 7.32 19.75 -12.42
C ASN A 144 6.44 20.21 -11.26
N GLU A 145 5.32 20.87 -11.56
CA GLU A 145 4.33 21.26 -10.55
C GLU A 145 3.77 20.02 -9.84
N ILE A 146 3.32 19.00 -10.59
CA ILE A 146 2.82 17.74 -10.04
C ILE A 146 3.88 17.11 -9.11
N SER A 147 5.11 16.96 -9.58
CA SER A 147 6.19 16.34 -8.79
C SER A 147 6.45 17.11 -7.49
N ASN A 148 6.42 18.45 -7.52
CA ASN A 148 6.60 19.28 -6.32
C ASN A 148 5.45 19.12 -5.32
N GLU A 149 4.23 19.05 -5.81
CA GLU A 149 3.04 18.83 -4.96
C GLU A 149 3.06 17.41 -4.36
N ILE A 150 3.33 16.38 -5.16
CA ILE A 150 3.51 14.99 -4.68
C ILE A 150 4.60 14.93 -3.61
N ASN A 151 5.74 15.58 -3.81
CA ASN A 151 6.79 15.67 -2.79
C ASN A 151 6.28 16.31 -1.49
N THR A 152 5.45 17.35 -1.59
CA THR A 152 4.86 18.03 -0.41
C THR A 152 3.96 17.09 0.39
N PHE A 153 3.10 16.32 -0.30
CA PHE A 153 2.25 15.31 0.33
C PHE A 153 3.09 14.17 0.93
N ASN A 154 4.07 13.65 0.19
CA ASN A 154 4.95 12.57 0.66
C ASN A 154 5.83 12.98 1.84
N ASN A 155 6.32 14.23 1.89
CA ASN A 155 7.00 14.76 3.07
C ASN A 155 6.08 14.80 4.30
N SER A 156 4.79 15.07 4.08
CA SER A 156 3.79 15.02 5.17
C SER A 156 3.56 13.59 5.65
N LEU A 157 3.43 12.61 4.72
CA LEU A 157 3.31 11.18 5.05
C LEU A 157 4.53 10.66 5.80
N LYS A 158 5.73 10.99 5.32
CA LYS A 158 6.99 10.58 5.98
C LYS A 158 7.13 11.16 7.38
N SER A 159 6.81 12.45 7.53
CA SER A 159 6.83 13.12 8.84
C SER A 159 5.78 12.52 9.78
N PHE A 160 4.60 12.20 9.26
CA PHE A 160 3.53 11.56 10.01
C PHE A 160 3.96 10.16 10.49
N ALA A 161 4.55 9.34 9.63
CA ALA A 161 5.06 8.03 10.00
C ALA A 161 6.12 8.13 11.10
N ASN A 162 7.13 8.99 10.92
CA ASN A 162 8.21 9.19 11.89
C ASN A 162 7.69 9.66 13.27
N ASN A 163 6.76 10.61 13.28
CA ASN A 163 6.22 11.17 14.53
C ASN A 163 5.37 10.16 15.31
N ASN A 164 4.85 9.14 14.65
CA ASN A 164 3.99 8.12 15.25
C ASN A 164 4.66 6.75 15.40
N GLY A 165 5.97 6.64 15.07
CA GLY A 165 6.71 5.38 15.14
C GLY A 165 6.16 4.30 14.20
N LEU A 166 5.74 4.71 12.99
CA LEU A 166 5.23 3.83 11.95
C LEU A 166 6.29 3.60 10.88
N ASP A 167 6.20 2.45 10.21
CA ASP A 167 7.05 2.16 9.07
C ASP A 167 6.68 3.03 7.86
N TYR A 168 7.66 3.37 7.04
CA TYR A 168 7.47 4.16 5.82
C TYR A 168 8.25 3.57 4.66
N VAL A 169 7.59 3.38 3.52
CA VAL A 169 8.23 2.97 2.27
C VAL A 169 8.00 4.00 1.18
N ASP A 170 9.06 4.35 0.49
CA ASP A 170 9.01 5.28 -0.64
C ASP A 170 8.98 4.52 -1.97
N VAL A 171 7.83 4.54 -2.65
CA VAL A 171 7.63 3.97 -3.99
C VAL A 171 7.66 5.03 -5.10
N THR A 172 7.77 6.31 -4.74
CA THR A 172 7.70 7.45 -5.67
C THR A 172 8.79 7.39 -6.72
N GLU A 173 10.04 7.07 -6.31
CA GLU A 173 11.16 6.98 -7.25
C GLU A 173 11.00 5.85 -8.28
N ILE A 174 10.31 4.76 -7.91
CA ILE A 174 9.99 3.69 -8.87
C ILE A 174 9.02 4.23 -9.93
N SER A 175 7.99 4.96 -9.51
CA SER A 175 7.01 5.55 -10.44
C SER A 175 7.62 6.57 -11.41
N ARG A 176 8.62 7.33 -10.96
CA ARG A 176 9.33 8.32 -11.79
C ARG A 176 10.11 7.72 -12.95
N ARG A 177 10.50 6.46 -12.84
CA ARG A 177 11.16 5.73 -13.93
C ARG A 177 10.26 5.53 -15.14
N ALA A 178 8.93 5.61 -14.98
CA ALA A 178 7.95 5.44 -16.06
C ALA A 178 8.17 6.40 -17.26
N ILE A 179 8.83 7.54 -17.05
CA ILE A 179 9.23 8.45 -18.14
C ILE A 179 10.09 7.72 -19.19
N ASN A 180 10.98 6.82 -18.75
CA ASN A 180 11.90 6.10 -19.61
C ASN A 180 11.56 4.60 -19.73
N GLU A 181 10.66 4.10 -18.87
CA GLU A 181 10.26 2.70 -18.79
C GLU A 181 8.72 2.60 -18.89
N PRO A 182 8.15 2.74 -20.11
CA PRO A 182 6.70 2.81 -20.29
C PRO A 182 5.97 1.51 -19.90
N ASN A 183 6.66 0.38 -19.83
CA ASN A 183 6.13 -0.90 -19.33
C ASN A 183 5.79 -0.88 -17.84
N LEU A 184 6.21 0.13 -17.10
CA LEU A 184 5.83 0.35 -15.70
C LEU A 184 4.41 0.89 -15.55
N ILE A 185 3.78 1.38 -16.64
CA ILE A 185 2.41 1.93 -16.63
C ILE A 185 1.45 0.93 -17.27
N ALA A 186 0.26 0.83 -16.70
CA ALA A 186 -0.84 0.02 -17.22
C ALA A 186 -1.42 0.60 -18.52
N VAL A 187 -2.30 -0.16 -19.17
CA VAL A 187 -2.90 0.21 -20.48
C VAL A 187 -3.75 1.49 -20.43
N ASP A 188 -4.16 1.93 -19.27
CA ASP A 188 -4.90 3.17 -19.05
C ASP A 188 -4.04 4.44 -19.11
N ASN A 189 -2.72 4.29 -19.26
CA ASN A 189 -1.73 5.36 -19.32
C ASN A 189 -1.53 6.17 -18.01
N LEU A 190 -2.04 5.71 -16.89
CA LEU A 190 -1.99 6.41 -15.61
C LEU A 190 -1.48 5.53 -14.47
N HIS A 191 -2.13 4.40 -14.25
CA HIS A 191 -1.87 3.55 -13.09
C HIS A 191 -0.65 2.64 -13.29
N PRO A 192 -0.04 2.16 -12.22
CA PRO A 192 1.07 1.22 -12.29
C PRO A 192 0.68 -0.08 -12.99
N SER A 193 1.58 -0.62 -13.81
CA SER A 193 1.46 -1.98 -14.31
C SER A 193 1.76 -3.03 -13.23
N GLY A 194 1.43 -4.30 -13.50
CA GLY A 194 1.83 -5.40 -12.64
C GLY A 194 3.34 -5.49 -12.41
N ILE A 195 4.16 -5.01 -13.37
CA ILE A 195 5.62 -4.94 -13.22
C ILE A 195 6.00 -3.92 -12.15
N MET A 196 5.45 -2.72 -12.19
CA MET A 196 5.71 -1.69 -11.18
C MET A 196 5.21 -2.15 -9.81
N TYR A 197 4.02 -2.74 -9.73
CA TYR A 197 3.47 -3.26 -8.49
C TYR A 197 4.32 -4.38 -7.87
N LEU A 198 4.97 -5.23 -8.70
CA LEU A 198 5.91 -6.22 -8.19
C LEU A 198 7.16 -5.58 -7.57
N GLU A 199 7.67 -4.51 -8.16
CA GLU A 199 8.78 -3.76 -7.57
C GLU A 199 8.39 -3.12 -6.24
N TRP A 200 7.16 -2.55 -6.14
CA TRP A 200 6.63 -2.05 -4.88
C TRP A 200 6.52 -3.17 -3.84
N ALA A 201 5.94 -4.32 -4.21
CA ALA A 201 5.77 -5.47 -3.33
C ALA A 201 7.09 -5.95 -2.73
N LYS A 202 8.14 -6.06 -3.56
CA LYS A 202 9.49 -6.42 -3.11
C LYS A 202 10.09 -5.39 -2.15
N LYS A 203 9.94 -4.09 -2.47
CA LYS A 203 10.43 -3.00 -1.62
C LYS A 203 9.66 -2.93 -0.30
N ILE A 204 8.34 -3.14 -0.34
CA ILE A 204 7.50 -3.21 0.86
C ILE A 204 7.94 -4.38 1.74
N PHE A 205 8.20 -5.55 1.17
CA PHE A 205 8.68 -6.72 1.92
C PHE A 205 9.98 -6.40 2.65
N GLN A 206 10.97 -5.84 1.96
CA GLN A 206 12.26 -5.46 2.54
C GLN A 206 12.15 -4.46 3.71
N VAL A 207 11.20 -3.54 3.65
CA VAL A 207 11.05 -2.49 4.68
C VAL A 207 10.20 -2.97 5.87
N TRP A 208 9.24 -3.84 5.61
CA TRP A 208 8.18 -4.12 6.58
C TRP A 208 8.33 -5.46 7.29
N ILE A 209 8.98 -6.43 6.65
CA ILE A 209 9.06 -7.80 7.14
C ILE A 209 10.51 -8.21 7.45
N ASP A 210 11.48 -7.79 6.61
CA ASP A 210 12.90 -8.15 6.68
C ASP A 210 13.67 -7.22 7.63
#